data_3523b8335c5eea91ccfbef29c03e413f
#
_entry.id   3523b8335c5eea91ccfbef29c03e413f
#
_cell.length_a   1.000
_cell.length_b   1.000
_cell.length_c   1.000
_cell.angle_alpha   90.00
_cell.angle_beta   90.00
_cell.angle_gamma   90.00
#
_symmetry.space_group_name_H-M   'P 1'
#
loop_
_entity.id
_entity.type
_entity.pdbx_description
1 polymer ?
#
loop_
_entity_poly.entity_id
_entity_poly.type
_entity_poly.pdbx_seq_one_letter_code
_entity_poly.pdbx_strand_id
1 'polypeptide(L)'
;SLKKFCEIVIDESRREGVKAEVIFAQVCLETGYLSFGGQVSAEQCNFSGLGATDDGAAGATFPNVKTGIRAQVQHLKGYASKDSLNGKCVDPRFGYLSYKRGCAKYVQDLGGGNWATDPNYATKLMILIKAMKSY
;
A
#
# COMPACT_ATOMS: atom_id res chain seq x y z
N SER A 1 16.51 7.17 -7.00
CA SER A 1 16.86 5.92 -7.67
C SER A 1 15.95 4.79 -7.23
N LEU A 2 15.83 3.77 -8.04
CA LEU A 2 15.03 2.59 -7.71
C LEU A 2 15.59 1.86 -6.48
N LYS A 3 16.90 1.79 -6.37
CA LYS A 3 17.56 1.18 -5.19
C LYS A 3 17.14 1.88 -3.90
N LYS A 4 17.18 3.21 -3.89
CA LYS A 4 16.79 3.99 -2.71
C LYS A 4 15.31 3.82 -2.38
N PHE A 5 14.46 3.77 -3.40
CA PHE A 5 13.05 3.50 -3.24
C PHE A 5 12.81 2.14 -2.55
N CYS A 6 13.49 1.10 -3.02
CA CYS A 6 13.38 -0.24 -2.42
C CYS A 6 13.87 -0.26 -0.97
N GLU A 7 14.94 0.46 -0.66
CA GLU A 7 15.43 0.59 0.72
C GLU A 7 14.38 1.21 1.62
N ILE A 8 13.69 2.26 1.15
CA ILE A 8 12.61 2.90 1.90
C ILE A 8 11.46 1.93 2.14
N VAL A 9 11.06 1.18 1.12
CA VAL A 9 9.99 0.17 1.25
C VAL A 9 10.37 -0.87 2.31
N ILE A 10 11.57 -1.38 2.27
CA ILE A 10 12.05 -2.39 3.23
C ILE A 10 12.08 -1.82 4.65
N ASP A 11 12.66 -0.63 4.83
CA ASP A 11 12.80 -0.02 6.15
C ASP A 11 11.45 0.30 6.79
N GLU A 12 10.55 0.92 6.05
CA GLU A 12 9.24 1.27 6.57
C GLU A 12 8.39 0.03 6.85
N SER A 13 8.46 -0.97 5.98
CA SER A 13 7.75 -2.24 6.18
C SER A 13 8.25 -2.96 7.44
N ARG A 14 9.56 -3.01 7.63
CA ARG A 14 10.18 -3.64 8.80
C ARG A 14 9.78 -2.95 10.10
N ARG A 15 9.70 -1.62 10.10
CA ARG A 15 9.30 -0.85 11.27
C ARG A 15 7.94 -1.28 11.81
N GLU A 16 7.00 -1.54 10.93
CA GLU A 16 5.63 -1.90 11.31
C GLU A 16 5.36 -3.40 11.29
N GLY A 17 6.32 -4.20 10.87
CA GLY A 17 6.17 -5.66 10.84
C GLY A 17 5.32 -6.17 9.69
N VAL A 18 5.19 -5.43 8.61
CA VAL A 18 4.51 -5.91 7.40
C VAL A 18 5.51 -6.41 6.38
N LYS A 19 5.04 -7.25 5.45
CA LYS A 19 5.92 -7.84 4.44
C LYS A 19 6.19 -6.83 3.32
N ALA A 20 7.48 -6.52 3.10
CA ALA A 20 7.90 -5.56 2.08
C ALA A 20 7.46 -5.96 0.67
N GLU A 21 7.44 -7.27 0.36
CA GLU A 21 7.00 -7.76 -0.95
C GLU A 21 5.55 -7.42 -1.24
N VAL A 22 4.69 -7.37 -0.23
CA VAL A 22 3.29 -6.97 -0.43
C VAL A 22 3.21 -5.49 -0.77
N ILE A 23 3.94 -4.66 -0.03
CA ILE A 23 4.00 -3.22 -0.30
C ILE A 23 4.51 -2.96 -1.71
N PHE A 24 5.61 -3.61 -2.11
CA PHE A 24 6.18 -3.42 -3.43
C PHE A 24 5.24 -3.90 -4.54
N ALA A 25 4.55 -5.02 -4.34
CA ALA A 25 3.55 -5.51 -5.30
C ALA A 25 2.39 -4.51 -5.46
N GLN A 26 1.93 -3.91 -4.35
CA GLN A 26 0.91 -2.87 -4.42
C GLN A 26 1.39 -1.66 -5.21
N VAL A 27 2.63 -1.22 -4.98
CA VAL A 27 3.22 -0.11 -5.74
C VAL A 27 3.22 -0.42 -7.24
N CYS A 28 3.70 -1.59 -7.62
CA CYS A 28 3.73 -2.00 -9.03
C CYS A 28 2.34 -1.97 -9.65
N LEU A 29 1.35 -2.51 -8.95
CA LEU A 29 -0.01 -2.63 -9.46
C LEU A 29 -0.70 -1.26 -9.54
N GLU A 30 -0.60 -0.47 -8.47
CA GLU A 30 -1.32 0.80 -8.35
C GLU A 30 -0.73 1.92 -9.21
N THR A 31 0.57 1.88 -9.47
CA THR A 31 1.25 2.93 -10.24
C THR A 31 1.62 2.49 -11.66
N GLY A 32 1.26 1.26 -12.06
CA GLY A 32 1.70 0.73 -13.35
C GLY A 32 3.22 0.69 -13.44
N TYR A 33 3.88 0.08 -12.45
CA TYR A 33 5.34 -0.02 -12.36
C TYR A 33 6.01 1.36 -12.35
N LEU A 34 5.43 2.30 -11.56
CA LEU A 34 5.91 3.68 -11.40
C LEU A 34 5.71 4.54 -12.65
N SER A 35 4.81 4.16 -13.55
CA SER A 35 4.46 4.96 -14.72
C SER A 35 3.42 6.05 -14.41
N PHE A 36 2.63 5.89 -13.36
CA PHE A 36 1.64 6.87 -12.90
C PHE A 36 0.64 7.29 -14.00
N GLY A 37 0.01 6.29 -14.64
CA GLY A 37 -0.97 6.55 -15.70
C GLY A 37 -2.41 6.76 -15.22
N GLY A 38 -2.66 6.65 -13.89
CA GLY A 38 -4.00 6.73 -13.32
C GLY A 38 -4.31 8.07 -12.65
N GLN A 39 -5.16 8.03 -11.61
CA GLN A 39 -5.63 9.22 -10.90
C GLN A 39 -4.55 9.89 -10.04
N VAL A 40 -3.54 9.13 -9.60
CA VAL A 40 -2.47 9.63 -8.75
C VAL A 40 -1.26 9.97 -9.61
N SER A 41 -0.68 11.16 -9.42
CA SER A 41 0.53 11.58 -10.12
C SER A 41 1.79 11.29 -9.30
N ALA A 42 2.96 11.29 -9.96
CA ALA A 42 4.24 11.05 -9.30
C ALA A 42 4.55 12.07 -8.20
N GLU A 43 4.12 13.31 -8.38
CA GLU A 43 4.35 14.40 -7.43
C GLU A 43 3.62 14.22 -6.11
N GLN A 44 2.57 13.40 -6.07
CA GLN A 44 1.81 13.15 -4.86
C GLN A 44 2.53 12.22 -3.88
N CYS A 45 3.55 11.48 -4.31
CA CYS A 45 4.25 10.49 -3.50
C CYS A 45 3.27 9.48 -2.85
N ASN A 46 2.18 9.19 -3.55
CA ASN A 46 1.14 8.25 -3.12
C ASN A 46 1.22 7.02 -4.02
N PHE A 47 1.84 5.96 -3.53
CA PHE A 47 2.16 4.78 -4.34
C PHE A 47 1.12 3.67 -4.25
N SER A 48 0.05 3.88 -3.52
CA SER A 48 -0.99 2.87 -3.29
C SER A 48 -2.40 3.36 -3.54
N GLY A 49 -2.54 4.57 -4.09
CA GLY A 49 -3.85 5.14 -4.38
C GLY A 49 -4.68 5.53 -3.16
N LEU A 50 -4.04 5.75 -2.00
CA LEU A 50 -4.76 6.12 -0.78
C LEU A 50 -5.63 7.35 -1.00
N GLY A 51 -6.93 7.21 -0.71
CA GLY A 51 -7.90 8.30 -0.86
C GLY A 51 -8.36 8.53 -2.31
N ALA A 52 -7.78 7.87 -3.30
CA ALA A 52 -8.29 7.90 -4.66
C ALA A 52 -9.57 7.07 -4.74
N THR A 53 -10.53 7.53 -5.53
CA THR A 53 -11.83 6.87 -5.65
C THR A 53 -12.18 6.62 -7.11
N ASP A 54 -13.10 5.67 -7.35
CA ASP A 54 -13.55 5.31 -8.69
C ASP A 54 -14.29 6.46 -9.38
N ASP A 55 -14.78 7.43 -8.62
CA ASP A 55 -15.47 8.61 -9.15
C ASP A 55 -14.54 9.81 -9.44
N GLY A 56 -13.24 9.60 -9.39
CA GLY A 56 -12.25 10.57 -9.85
C GLY A 56 -11.50 11.36 -8.80
N ALA A 57 -11.67 11.06 -7.51
CA ALA A 57 -10.87 11.72 -6.48
C ALA A 57 -9.40 11.38 -6.66
N ALA A 58 -8.53 12.41 -6.59
CA ALA A 58 -7.11 12.29 -6.93
C ALA A 58 -6.26 11.56 -5.87
N GLY A 59 -6.81 11.34 -4.68
CA GLY A 59 -6.06 10.70 -3.59
C GLY A 59 -5.22 11.68 -2.77
N ALA A 60 -4.62 11.15 -1.71
CA ALA A 60 -3.80 11.91 -0.80
C ALA A 60 -2.46 12.33 -1.43
N THR A 61 -1.90 13.43 -0.94
CA THR A 61 -0.56 13.90 -1.32
C THR A 61 0.34 13.88 -0.09
N PHE A 62 1.56 13.39 -0.28
CA PHE A 62 2.56 13.30 0.78
C PHE A 62 3.79 14.15 0.42
N PRO A 63 4.53 14.66 1.43
CA PRO A 63 5.64 15.57 1.18
C PRO A 63 6.87 14.90 0.56
N ASN A 64 7.01 13.59 0.71
CA ASN A 64 8.15 12.85 0.17
C ASN A 64 7.82 11.36 0.05
N VAL A 65 8.71 10.62 -0.61
CA VAL A 65 8.55 9.18 -0.84
C VAL A 65 8.43 8.42 0.48
N LYS A 66 9.29 8.72 1.44
CA LYS A 66 9.31 8.02 2.73
C LYS A 66 7.97 8.13 3.46
N THR A 67 7.39 9.33 3.49
CA THR A 67 6.08 9.55 4.15
C THR A 67 4.97 8.83 3.40
N GLY A 68 4.98 8.86 2.08
CA GLY A 68 3.99 8.15 1.26
C GLY A 68 4.03 6.65 1.46
N ILE A 69 5.23 6.06 1.48
CA ILE A 69 5.40 4.62 1.76
C ILE A 69 5.00 4.31 3.20
N ARG A 70 5.38 5.15 4.16
CA ARG A 70 4.97 4.96 5.56
C ARG A 70 3.45 4.92 5.70
N ALA A 71 2.74 5.82 5.06
CA ALA A 71 1.28 5.84 5.09
C ALA A 71 0.69 4.55 4.51
N GLN A 72 1.22 4.07 3.40
CA GLN A 72 0.80 2.80 2.79
C GLN A 72 1.05 1.62 3.73
N VAL A 73 2.22 1.55 4.34
CA VAL A 73 2.58 0.49 5.30
C VAL A 73 1.63 0.51 6.50
N GLN A 74 1.35 1.68 7.04
CA GLN A 74 0.43 1.84 8.17
C GLN A 74 -0.99 1.39 7.81
N HIS A 75 -1.45 1.76 6.62
CA HIS A 75 -2.76 1.37 6.12
C HIS A 75 -2.86 -0.15 5.98
N LEU A 76 -1.83 -0.78 5.42
CA LEU A 76 -1.78 -2.24 5.30
C LEU A 76 -1.77 -2.91 6.68
N LYS A 77 -0.99 -2.40 7.62
CA LYS A 77 -1.00 -2.91 9.00
C LYS A 77 -2.39 -2.82 9.62
N GLY A 78 -3.11 -1.73 9.33
CA GLY A 78 -4.48 -1.56 9.79
C GLY A 78 -5.39 -2.71 9.38
N TYR A 79 -5.29 -3.15 8.13
CA TYR A 79 -6.04 -4.31 7.65
C TYR A 79 -5.53 -5.62 8.25
N ALA A 80 -4.22 -5.77 8.36
CA ALA A 80 -3.60 -7.05 8.71
C ALA A 80 -3.61 -7.36 10.20
N SER A 81 -3.69 -6.35 11.06
CA SER A 81 -3.46 -6.50 12.50
C SER A 81 -4.28 -5.52 13.31
N LYS A 82 -4.57 -5.91 14.54
CA LYS A 82 -5.16 -5.02 15.56
C LYS A 82 -4.09 -4.33 16.40
N ASP A 83 -2.81 -4.63 16.19
CA ASP A 83 -1.73 -4.04 16.95
C ASP A 83 -1.60 -2.55 16.65
N SER A 84 -1.14 -1.79 17.63
CA SER A 84 -0.88 -0.37 17.48
C SER A 84 0.25 -0.11 16.50
N LEU A 85 0.22 1.04 15.83
CA LEU A 85 1.34 1.48 15.01
C LEU A 85 2.58 1.71 15.88
N ASN A 86 3.75 1.34 15.36
CA ASN A 86 5.02 1.57 16.05
C ASN A 86 5.55 2.99 15.83
N GLY A 87 5.16 3.63 14.73
CA GLY A 87 5.53 5.00 14.43
C GLY A 87 4.36 5.95 14.49
N LYS A 88 4.66 7.26 14.40
CA LYS A 88 3.62 8.29 14.32
C LYS A 88 2.76 8.07 13.08
N CYS A 89 1.45 8.13 13.25
CA CYS A 89 0.51 7.93 12.13
C CYS A 89 0.61 9.10 11.13
N VAL A 90 0.89 8.74 9.89
CA VAL A 90 0.90 9.67 8.75
C VAL A 90 -0.14 9.29 7.69
N ASP A 91 -0.84 8.19 7.89
CA ASP A 91 -1.91 7.74 7.01
C ASP A 91 -3.19 8.51 7.32
N PRO A 92 -3.65 9.40 6.42
CA PRO A 92 -4.85 10.19 6.67
C PRO A 92 -6.14 9.36 6.65
N ARG A 93 -6.05 8.12 6.15
CA ARG A 93 -7.20 7.22 6.06
C ARG A 93 -7.22 6.14 7.14
N PHE A 94 -6.26 6.16 8.07
CA PHE A 94 -6.13 5.10 9.07
C PHE A 94 -7.40 4.99 9.95
N GLY A 95 -7.99 6.10 10.33
CA GLY A 95 -9.19 6.13 11.14
C GLY A 95 -10.40 5.45 10.50
N TYR A 96 -10.45 5.38 9.17
CA TYR A 96 -11.53 4.72 8.44
C TYR A 96 -11.47 3.19 8.54
N LEU A 97 -10.38 2.64 9.09
CA LEU A 97 -10.20 1.20 9.25
C LEU A 97 -10.75 0.66 10.57
N SER A 98 -11.33 1.50 11.42
CA SER A 98 -11.75 1.11 12.78
C SER A 98 -12.60 -0.16 12.82
N TYR A 99 -13.47 -0.38 11.85
CA TYR A 99 -14.32 -1.59 11.76
C TYR A 99 -13.64 -2.76 11.08
N LYS A 100 -12.48 -2.53 10.44
CA LYS A 100 -11.81 -3.52 9.60
C LYS A 100 -10.45 -3.93 10.13
N ARG A 101 -10.07 -3.48 11.32
CA ARG A 101 -8.77 -3.80 11.90
C ARG A 101 -8.60 -5.31 12.03
N GLY A 102 -7.52 -5.83 11.47
CA GLY A 102 -7.18 -7.25 11.55
C GLY A 102 -8.01 -8.17 10.65
N CYS A 103 -8.81 -7.63 9.73
CA CYS A 103 -9.66 -8.45 8.87
C CYS A 103 -8.92 -9.12 7.72
N ALA A 104 -7.69 -8.70 7.42
CA ALA A 104 -6.91 -9.18 6.28
C ALA A 104 -5.51 -9.62 6.72
N LYS A 105 -5.44 -10.78 7.37
CA LYS A 105 -4.17 -11.38 7.80
C LYS A 105 -3.35 -11.92 6.62
N TYR A 106 -4.00 -12.30 5.56
CA TYR A 106 -3.38 -12.88 4.37
C TYR A 106 -3.60 -11.98 3.16
N VAL A 107 -2.71 -12.07 2.17
CA VAL A 107 -2.83 -11.26 0.94
C VAL A 107 -4.18 -11.47 0.26
N GLN A 108 -4.70 -12.70 0.28
CA GLN A 108 -5.99 -13.04 -0.31
C GLN A 108 -7.14 -12.21 0.29
N ASP A 109 -7.02 -11.83 1.55
CA ASP A 109 -8.06 -11.08 2.26
C ASP A 109 -8.11 -9.61 1.85
N LEU A 110 -7.12 -9.11 1.11
CA LEU A 110 -7.13 -7.74 0.59
C LEU A 110 -8.09 -7.57 -0.58
N GLY A 111 -8.52 -8.68 -1.18
CA GLY A 111 -9.59 -8.68 -2.18
C GLY A 111 -10.96 -8.52 -1.55
N GLY A 112 -12.01 -8.72 -2.35
CA GLY A 112 -13.38 -8.69 -1.86
C GLY A 112 -13.86 -7.31 -1.43
N GLY A 113 -13.27 -6.25 -1.97
CA GLY A 113 -13.66 -4.87 -1.66
C GLY A 113 -12.96 -4.26 -0.44
N ASN A 114 -12.03 -4.97 0.19
CA ASN A 114 -11.29 -4.44 1.34
C ASN A 114 -10.32 -3.34 0.91
N TRP A 115 -9.19 -3.70 0.26
CA TRP A 115 -8.22 -2.70 -0.17
C TRP A 115 -8.67 -1.98 -1.44
N ALA A 116 -9.19 -2.72 -2.40
CA ALA A 116 -9.58 -2.19 -3.71
C ALA A 116 -10.87 -2.84 -4.20
N THR A 117 -11.54 -2.16 -5.13
CA THR A 117 -12.80 -2.63 -5.72
C THR A 117 -12.61 -3.69 -6.81
N ASP A 118 -11.40 -3.81 -7.38
CA ASP A 118 -11.09 -4.81 -8.39
C ASP A 118 -11.28 -6.22 -7.82
N PRO A 119 -12.19 -7.05 -8.38
CA PRO A 119 -12.42 -8.40 -7.86
C PRO A 119 -11.20 -9.31 -8.01
N ASN A 120 -10.24 -8.95 -8.87
CA ASN A 120 -9.01 -9.72 -9.10
C ASN A 120 -7.79 -9.14 -8.37
N TYR A 121 -7.99 -8.19 -7.47
CA TYR A 121 -6.89 -7.48 -6.81
C TYR A 121 -5.91 -8.45 -6.11
N ALA A 122 -6.43 -9.32 -5.27
CA ALA A 122 -5.60 -10.29 -4.54
C ALA A 122 -4.85 -11.24 -5.47
N THR A 123 -5.51 -11.70 -6.53
CA THR A 123 -4.90 -12.57 -7.54
C THR A 123 -3.73 -11.86 -8.24
N LYS A 124 -3.91 -10.61 -8.61
CA LYS A 124 -2.86 -9.80 -9.25
C LYS A 124 -1.67 -9.60 -8.32
N LEU A 125 -1.92 -9.32 -7.04
CA LEU A 125 -0.85 -9.20 -6.04
C LEU A 125 -0.07 -10.51 -5.89
N MET A 126 -0.77 -11.63 -5.81
CA MET A 126 -0.12 -12.94 -5.65
C MET A 126 0.78 -13.28 -6.83
N ILE A 127 0.37 -12.95 -8.05
CA ILE A 127 1.18 -13.15 -9.24
C ILE A 127 2.49 -12.36 -9.13
N LEU A 128 2.42 -11.08 -8.74
CA LEU A 128 3.59 -10.23 -8.57
C LEU A 128 4.52 -10.73 -7.46
N ILE A 129 3.96 -11.14 -6.33
CA ILE A 129 4.73 -11.66 -5.19
C ILE A 129 5.47 -12.95 -5.59
N LYS A 130 4.80 -13.86 -6.29
CA LYS A 130 5.44 -15.08 -6.77
C LYS A 130 6.58 -14.78 -7.74
N ALA A 131 6.39 -13.80 -8.64
CA ALA A 131 7.44 -13.39 -9.56
C ALA A 131 8.66 -12.86 -8.80
N MET A 132 8.46 -12.04 -7.77
CA MET A 132 9.55 -11.54 -6.93
C MET A 132 10.31 -12.65 -6.22
N LYS A 133 9.62 -13.67 -5.72
CA LYS A 133 10.24 -14.78 -4.98
C LYS A 133 10.99 -15.77 -5.88
N SER A 134 10.81 -15.70 -7.19
CA SER A 134 11.50 -16.57 -8.15
C SER A 134 12.88 -16.08 -8.53
N TYR A 135 13.28 -14.89 -8.07
CA TYR A 135 14.62 -14.33 -8.31
C TYR A 135 15.59 -14.64 -7.19
#